data_3eaeebe51303f6ce1e80610244dff6c5
#
_entry.id   3eaeebe51303f6ce1e80610244dff6c5
#
_cell.length_a   1.000
_cell.length_b   1.000
_cell.length_c   1.000
_cell.angle_alpha   90.00
_cell.angle_beta   90.00
_cell.angle_gamma   90.00
#
_symmetry.space_group_name_H-M   'P 1'
#
loop_
_entity.id
_entity.type
_entity.pdbx_description
1 polymer ?
#
loop_
_entity_poly.entity_id
_entity_poly.type
_entity_poly.pdbx_seq_one_letter_code
_entity_poly.pdbx_strand_id
1 'polypeptide(L)'
;MPRAIWKGAVIAESDRCEEVEGNLYFPPDSARREHLKASDTHTICSWKGVASYYDVVVDGEVNRDAAWYYPEPKDAAKQIRDHVAFWRGVTVEA
;
A
#
# COMPACT_ATOMS: atom_id res chain seq x y z
N MET A 1 4.38 -5.99 -15.52
CA MET A 1 4.27 -4.84 -14.61
C MET A 1 3.40 -5.22 -13.44
N PRO A 2 3.93 -5.21 -12.22
CA PRO A 2 3.13 -5.50 -11.02
C PRO A 2 1.92 -4.59 -10.87
N ARG A 3 0.79 -5.16 -10.42
CA ARG A 3 -0.45 -4.43 -10.21
C ARG A 3 -1.15 -4.89 -8.95
N ALA A 4 -1.81 -3.96 -8.28
CA ALA A 4 -2.75 -4.25 -7.18
C ALA A 4 -4.16 -4.02 -7.71
N ILE A 5 -5.02 -5.02 -7.55
CA ILE A 5 -6.38 -5.02 -8.14
C ILE A 5 -7.40 -5.39 -7.06
N TRP A 6 -8.50 -4.63 -6.99
CA TRP A 6 -9.63 -4.98 -6.15
C TRP A 6 -10.93 -4.63 -6.85
N LYS A 7 -11.88 -5.55 -6.83
CA LYS A 7 -13.20 -5.36 -7.45
C LYS A 7 -13.08 -4.93 -8.92
N GLY A 8 -12.10 -5.51 -9.63
CA GLY A 8 -11.87 -5.20 -11.04
C GLY A 8 -11.16 -3.89 -11.33
N ALA A 9 -10.84 -3.10 -10.30
CA ALA A 9 -10.15 -1.82 -10.48
C ALA A 9 -8.66 -1.96 -10.18
N VAL A 10 -7.83 -1.36 -11.01
CA VAL A 10 -6.38 -1.27 -10.75
C VAL A 10 -6.16 -0.15 -9.75
N ILE A 11 -5.64 -0.52 -8.56
CA ILE A 11 -5.39 0.43 -7.47
C ILE A 11 -3.99 1.03 -7.59
N ALA A 12 -3.02 0.23 -8.03
CA ALA A 12 -1.65 0.68 -8.24
C ALA A 12 -1.00 -0.19 -9.31
N GLU A 13 -0.01 0.39 -10.01
CA GLU A 13 0.70 -0.32 -11.06
C GLU A 13 2.08 0.31 -11.25
N SER A 14 3.16 -0.49 -11.20
CA SER A 14 4.50 0.03 -11.37
C SER A 14 5.51 -1.09 -11.62
N ASP A 15 6.52 -0.79 -12.45
CA ASP A 15 7.70 -1.64 -12.60
C ASP A 15 8.78 -1.36 -11.55
N ARG A 16 8.55 -0.38 -10.67
CA ARG A 16 9.55 0.07 -9.69
C ARG A 16 9.15 -0.23 -8.26
N CYS A 17 8.44 -1.36 -8.04
CA CYS A 17 8.10 -1.80 -6.70
C CYS A 17 9.36 -2.22 -5.93
N GLU A 18 9.32 -1.99 -4.61
CA GLU A 18 10.31 -2.55 -3.69
C GLU A 18 9.71 -3.78 -3.03
N GLU A 19 10.47 -4.84 -2.93
CA GLU A 19 9.98 -6.04 -2.24
C GLU A 19 10.62 -6.13 -0.86
N VAL A 20 9.78 -6.19 0.17
CA VAL A 20 10.23 -6.30 1.56
C VAL A 20 9.34 -7.33 2.26
N GLU A 21 9.97 -8.35 2.87
CA GLU A 21 9.25 -9.39 3.61
C GLU A 21 8.15 -10.08 2.79
N GLY A 22 8.39 -10.26 1.50
CA GLY A 22 7.43 -10.92 0.61
C GLY A 22 6.28 -10.02 0.14
N ASN A 23 6.25 -8.76 0.53
CA ASN A 23 5.26 -7.80 0.06
C ASN A 23 5.84 -6.86 -0.98
N LEU A 24 5.04 -6.54 -2.00
CA LEU A 24 5.42 -5.52 -2.97
C LEU A 24 4.94 -4.17 -2.48
N TYR A 25 5.86 -3.21 -2.42
CA TYR A 25 5.58 -1.83 -2.05
C TYR A 25 5.60 -0.99 -3.31
N PHE A 26 4.46 -0.40 -3.65
CA PHE A 26 4.29 0.39 -4.87
C PHE A 26 4.70 1.84 -4.63
N PRO A 27 5.48 2.47 -5.54
CA PRO A 27 5.84 3.88 -5.37
C PRO A 27 4.61 4.76 -5.16
N PRO A 28 4.73 5.85 -4.40
CA PRO A 28 3.58 6.70 -4.08
C PRO A 28 2.89 7.28 -5.32
N ASP A 29 3.64 7.57 -6.39
CA ASP A 29 3.07 8.11 -7.61
C ASP A 29 2.38 7.06 -8.48
N SER A 30 2.50 5.77 -8.14
CA SER A 30 1.88 4.68 -8.88
C SER A 30 0.51 4.29 -8.33
N ALA A 31 0.13 4.77 -7.16
CA ALA A 31 -1.15 4.47 -6.52
C ALA A 31 -2.21 5.48 -6.95
N ARG A 32 -3.39 4.97 -7.30
CA ARG A 32 -4.49 5.82 -7.76
C ARG A 32 -5.24 6.37 -6.56
N ARG A 33 -5.10 7.68 -6.32
CA ARG A 33 -5.60 8.33 -5.10
C ARG A 33 -7.12 8.28 -4.96
N GLU A 34 -7.85 8.21 -6.07
CA GLU A 34 -9.31 8.09 -6.03
C GLU A 34 -9.78 6.79 -5.36
N HIS A 35 -8.90 5.79 -5.27
CA HIS A 35 -9.20 4.50 -4.65
C HIS A 35 -8.64 4.37 -3.23
N LEU A 36 -8.00 5.40 -2.70
CA LEU A 36 -7.38 5.38 -1.37
C LEU A 36 -8.00 6.44 -0.47
N LYS A 37 -8.48 6.00 0.70
CA LYS A 37 -9.03 6.92 1.69
C LYS A 37 -8.21 6.78 2.97
N ALA A 38 -7.78 7.90 3.54
CA ALA A 38 -6.99 7.89 4.77
C ALA A 38 -7.75 7.20 5.91
N SER A 39 -7.04 6.35 6.63
CA SER A 39 -7.55 5.65 7.81
C SER A 39 -6.86 6.18 9.06
N ASP A 40 -7.51 6.08 10.21
CA ASP A 40 -6.92 6.45 11.49
C ASP A 40 -6.09 5.33 12.12
N THR A 41 -6.02 4.18 11.47
CA THR A 41 -5.27 3.02 11.99
C THR A 41 -3.77 3.23 11.85
N HIS A 42 -3.04 2.88 12.91
CA HIS A 42 -1.58 2.87 12.91
C HIS A 42 -1.09 1.62 13.62
N THR A 43 0.01 1.05 13.11
CA THR A 43 0.67 -0.07 13.76
C THR A 43 2.16 0.19 13.83
N ILE A 44 2.87 -0.55 14.71
CA ILE A 44 4.30 -0.36 14.91
C ILE A 44 5.06 -1.60 14.46
N CYS A 45 6.05 -1.41 13.60
CA CYS A 45 7.03 -2.42 13.24
C CYS A 45 8.38 -2.00 13.81
N SER A 46 9.01 -2.88 14.60
CA SER A 46 10.21 -2.52 15.35
C SER A 46 11.35 -2.03 14.46
N TRP A 47 11.48 -2.55 13.23
CA TRP A 47 12.59 -2.15 12.37
C TRP A 47 12.18 -1.20 11.23
N LYS A 48 10.88 -1.16 10.86
CA LYS A 48 10.42 -0.28 9.78
C LYS A 48 9.85 1.04 10.26
N GLY A 49 9.26 1.06 11.44
CA GLY A 49 8.67 2.27 12.02
C GLY A 49 7.16 2.16 12.18
N VAL A 50 6.48 3.32 12.15
CA VAL A 50 5.02 3.37 12.30
C VAL A 50 4.36 3.28 10.94
N ALA A 51 3.50 2.28 10.76
CA ALA A 51 2.69 2.14 9.55
C ALA A 51 1.40 2.96 9.70
N SER A 52 1.04 3.65 8.63
CA SER A 52 -0.27 4.28 8.47
C SER A 52 -1.05 3.48 7.44
N TYR A 53 -2.38 3.64 7.42
CA TYR A 53 -3.23 2.79 6.59
C TYR A 53 -4.14 3.61 5.69
N TYR A 54 -4.53 3.00 4.58
CA TYR A 54 -5.61 3.47 3.71
C TYR A 54 -6.71 2.42 3.66
N ASP A 55 -7.95 2.89 3.59
CA ASP A 55 -9.04 2.06 3.08
C ASP A 55 -8.96 2.07 1.56
N VAL A 56 -9.28 0.95 0.93
CA VAL A 56 -9.37 0.86 -0.53
C VAL A 56 -10.85 0.99 -0.90
N VAL A 57 -11.16 1.94 -1.80
CA VAL A 57 -12.54 2.27 -2.17
C VAL A 57 -12.74 2.11 -3.66
N VAL A 58 -13.76 1.33 -4.05
CA VAL A 58 -14.13 1.12 -5.46
C VAL A 58 -15.66 1.13 -5.54
N ASP A 59 -16.21 2.02 -6.36
CA ASP A 59 -17.67 2.12 -6.59
C ASP A 59 -18.48 2.17 -5.28
N GLY A 60 -18.00 2.94 -4.31
CA GLY A 60 -18.65 3.10 -3.01
C GLY A 60 -18.44 1.96 -2.04
N GLU A 61 -17.82 0.87 -2.45
CA GLU A 61 -17.46 -0.22 -1.53
C GLU A 61 -16.14 0.08 -0.86
N VAL A 62 -16.07 -0.15 0.45
CA VAL A 62 -14.91 0.18 1.27
C VAL A 62 -14.27 -1.09 1.80
N ASN A 63 -12.99 -1.29 1.49
CA ASN A 63 -12.17 -2.35 2.06
C ASN A 63 -11.27 -1.71 3.13
N ARG A 64 -11.65 -1.88 4.39
CA ARG A 64 -11.02 -1.16 5.49
C ARG A 64 -9.59 -1.62 5.73
N ASP A 65 -8.67 -0.64 5.84
CA ASP A 65 -7.26 -0.87 6.17
C ASP A 65 -6.60 -1.88 5.22
N ALA A 66 -7.00 -1.87 3.96
CA ALA A 66 -6.52 -2.83 2.98
C ALA A 66 -5.18 -2.44 2.35
N ALA A 67 -4.64 -1.27 2.71
CA ALA A 67 -3.33 -0.80 2.26
C ALA A 67 -2.60 -0.15 3.41
N TRP A 68 -1.27 -0.24 3.38
CA TRP A 68 -0.45 0.43 4.41
C TRP A 68 0.78 1.07 3.78
N TYR A 69 1.38 2.02 4.51
CA TYR A 69 2.58 2.73 4.08
C TYR A 69 3.33 3.25 5.29
N TYR A 70 4.60 3.55 5.11
CA TYR A 70 5.46 4.11 6.17
C TYR A 70 5.86 5.52 5.76
N PRO A 71 5.21 6.57 6.30
CA PRO A 71 5.55 7.96 5.93
C PRO A 71 6.92 8.41 6.46
N GLU A 72 7.34 7.82 7.59
CA GLU A 72 8.63 8.13 8.20
C GLU A 72 9.32 6.82 8.63
N PRO A 73 9.78 6.01 7.65
CA PRO A 73 10.42 4.73 7.98
C PRO A 73 11.76 4.96 8.66
N LYS A 74 12.16 3.98 9.48
CA LYS A 74 13.51 3.97 10.03
C LYS A 74 14.52 3.78 8.90
N ASP A 75 15.78 4.14 9.15
CA ASP A 75 16.83 4.11 8.12
C ASP A 75 16.93 2.77 7.40
N ALA A 76 16.75 1.66 8.11
CA ALA A 76 16.83 0.33 7.52
C ALA A 76 15.74 0.07 6.48
N ALA A 77 14.68 0.86 6.45
CA ALA A 77 13.57 0.70 5.52
C ALA A 77 13.32 1.98 4.70
N LYS A 78 14.28 2.88 4.60
CA LYS A 78 14.09 4.19 3.94
C LYS A 78 13.65 4.07 2.48
N GLN A 79 14.00 2.98 1.80
CA GLN A 79 13.64 2.78 0.40
C GLN A 79 12.13 2.62 0.17
N ILE A 80 11.36 2.26 1.21
CA ILE A 80 9.91 2.10 1.07
C ILE A 80 9.13 3.32 1.57
N ARG A 81 9.78 4.44 1.80
CA ARG A 81 9.10 5.66 2.25
C ARG A 81 7.94 5.99 1.34
N ASP A 82 6.73 6.15 1.93
CA ASP A 82 5.47 6.48 1.24
C ASP A 82 5.03 5.47 0.19
N HIS A 83 5.76 4.36 0.01
CA HIS A 83 5.32 3.28 -0.86
C HIS A 83 4.15 2.55 -0.22
N VAL A 84 3.23 2.07 -1.05
CA VAL A 84 1.98 1.46 -0.59
C VAL A 84 1.99 -0.04 -0.84
N ALA A 85 1.68 -0.83 0.20
CA ALA A 85 1.50 -2.27 0.12
C ALA A 85 0.04 -2.62 0.38
N PHE A 86 -0.39 -3.79 -0.07
CA PHE A 86 -1.81 -4.18 -0.06
C PHE A 86 -2.01 -5.56 0.51
N TRP A 87 -3.18 -5.78 1.10
CA TRP A 87 -3.63 -7.08 1.63
C TRP A 87 -5.17 -7.12 1.66
N ARG A 88 -5.73 -8.04 2.45
CA ARG A 88 -7.19 -8.12 2.72
C ARG A 88 -8.04 -8.18 1.46
N GLY A 89 -7.71 -9.14 0.59
CA GLY A 89 -8.50 -9.36 -0.61
C GLY A 89 -8.10 -8.55 -1.82
N VAL A 90 -7.17 -7.60 -1.66
CA VAL A 90 -6.56 -6.94 -2.81
C VAL A 90 -5.60 -7.94 -3.45
N THR A 91 -5.79 -8.21 -4.74
CA THR A 91 -4.91 -9.12 -5.47
C THR A 91 -3.69 -8.36 -5.97
N VAL A 92 -2.50 -8.87 -5.67
CA VAL A 92 -1.26 -8.29 -6.17
C VAL A 92 -0.66 -9.28 -7.17
N GLU A 93 -0.54 -8.84 -8.42
CA GLU A 93 0.03 -9.62 -9.52
C GLU A 93 1.44 -9.12 -9.83
N ALA A 94 2.33 -10.05 -10.10
CA ALA A 94 3.70 -9.72 -10.51
C ALA A 94 3.79 -9.24 -11.95
#